data_30815dabc14c4850767d547db08af0e6
#
_entry.id   30815dabc14c4850767d547db08af0e6
#
_cell.length_a   1.000
_cell.length_b   1.000
_cell.length_c   1.000
_cell.angle_alpha   90.00
_cell.angle_beta   90.00
_cell.angle_gamma   90.00
#
_symmetry.space_group_name_H-M   'P 1'
#
loop_
_entity.id
_entity.type
_entity.pdbx_description
1 polymer ?
#
loop_
_entity_poly.entity_id
_entity_poly.type
_entity_poly.pdbx_seq_one_letter_code
_entity_poly.pdbx_strand_id
1 'polypeptide(L)'
;MKKILYCFGAIVLLTACTKKTQKIESNDPVTSTVTNSTQTDFSGLYNYQQNGDTITLQVTVDGTKANGNLMYALNEKDRNSGSFVGEIKDGVLLANYTFSSEGILSERQIAFKLTDTSAIEGYGEVEEINGKMVFKDPTNLEYDKGLVLTKK
;
A
#
# COMPACT_ATOMS: atom_id res chain seq x y z
N MET A 1 -6.40 4.20 -60.34
CA MET A 1 -7.42 4.86 -61.16
C MET A 1 -8.76 4.71 -60.49
N LYS A 2 -9.39 5.74 -60.22
CA LYS A 2 -10.75 6.21 -59.92
C LYS A 2 -10.84 6.91 -58.58
N LYS A 3 -10.76 8.23 -58.73
CA LYS A 3 -11.21 9.25 -57.79
C LYS A 3 -12.73 9.26 -57.74
N ILE A 4 -13.33 9.37 -56.55
CA ILE A 4 -14.67 9.93 -56.42
C ILE A 4 -14.66 10.88 -55.25
N LEU A 5 -14.84 12.12 -55.59
CA LEU A 5 -15.05 13.30 -54.79
C LEU A 5 -16.56 13.48 -54.62
N TYR A 6 -17.09 13.65 -53.44
CA TYR A 6 -18.40 14.26 -53.24
C TYR A 6 -18.38 15.22 -52.04
N CYS A 7 -18.82 16.40 -52.40
CA CYS A 7 -18.96 17.59 -51.58
C CYS A 7 -20.30 17.63 -50.80
N PHE A 8 -20.32 18.56 -49.86
CA PHE A 8 -21.41 19.40 -49.38
C PHE A 8 -22.39 18.86 -48.33
N GLY A 9 -22.52 19.64 -47.24
CA GLY A 9 -23.67 19.69 -46.37
C GLY A 9 -23.42 20.38 -45.04
N ALA A 10 -23.20 21.71 -45.07
CA ALA A 10 -23.22 22.51 -43.84
C ALA A 10 -24.68 22.75 -43.42
N ILE A 11 -25.05 22.35 -42.21
CA ILE A 11 -26.27 22.81 -41.57
C ILE A 11 -25.90 23.35 -40.18
N VAL A 12 -25.96 24.69 -40.08
CA VAL A 12 -25.89 25.44 -38.79
C VAL A 12 -27.31 25.48 -38.26
N LEU A 13 -27.54 24.92 -37.08
CA LEU A 13 -28.74 25.17 -36.29
C LEU A 13 -28.34 25.80 -34.96
N LEU A 14 -28.54 27.09 -34.87
CA LEU A 14 -28.54 27.88 -33.65
C LEU A 14 -29.85 27.63 -32.91
N THR A 15 -29.82 27.05 -31.70
CA THR A 15 -30.94 27.08 -30.77
C THR A 15 -30.51 27.74 -29.47
N ALA A 16 -31.20 28.83 -29.20
CA ALA A 16 -31.04 29.69 -28.04
C ALA A 16 -31.40 28.95 -26.74
N CYS A 17 -30.50 29.02 -25.73
CA CYS A 17 -30.78 28.60 -24.37
C CYS A 17 -31.50 29.70 -23.61
N THR A 18 -32.74 29.48 -23.30
CA THR A 18 -33.46 30.24 -22.27
C THR A 18 -33.10 29.75 -20.88
N LYS A 19 -32.55 30.67 -20.08
CA LYS A 19 -32.34 30.50 -18.63
C LYS A 19 -33.70 30.40 -17.94
N LYS A 20 -33.95 29.29 -17.30
CA LYS A 20 -35.08 29.14 -16.34
C LYS A 20 -34.49 29.01 -14.95
N THR A 21 -34.54 30.11 -14.20
CA THR A 21 -34.27 30.13 -12.76
C THR A 21 -35.41 29.44 -12.07
N GLN A 22 -35.19 28.30 -11.47
CA GLN A 22 -36.05 27.72 -10.46
C GLN A 22 -35.40 27.84 -9.10
N LYS A 23 -35.98 28.73 -8.29
CA LYS A 23 -35.77 28.82 -6.85
C LYS A 23 -36.53 27.66 -6.23
N ILE A 24 -35.87 26.69 -5.64
CA ILE A 24 -36.47 25.71 -4.75
C ILE A 24 -35.77 25.90 -3.40
N GLU A 25 -36.50 26.55 -2.50
CA GLU A 25 -36.29 26.43 -1.07
C GLU A 25 -36.84 25.06 -0.66
N SER A 26 -35.97 24.21 -0.13
CA SER A 26 -36.40 23.21 0.86
C SER A 26 -35.25 23.03 1.85
N ASN A 27 -35.47 23.54 3.03
CA ASN A 27 -34.71 23.29 4.23
C ASN A 27 -34.97 21.85 4.66
N ASP A 28 -34.01 20.95 4.40
CA ASP A 28 -33.85 19.75 5.18
C ASP A 28 -32.41 19.67 5.62
N PRO A 29 -32.12 19.58 6.92
CA PRO A 29 -30.78 19.37 7.40
C PRO A 29 -30.36 17.93 7.03
N VAL A 30 -29.61 17.78 5.95
CA VAL A 30 -28.89 16.52 5.69
C VAL A 30 -27.89 16.37 6.81
N THR A 31 -28.27 15.67 7.85
CA THR A 31 -27.35 15.14 8.85
C THR A 31 -26.45 14.17 8.13
N SER A 32 -25.33 14.68 7.62
CA SER A 32 -24.21 13.85 7.21
C SER A 32 -23.69 13.16 8.47
N THR A 33 -24.15 11.94 8.68
CA THR A 33 -23.54 11.06 9.68
C THR A 33 -22.13 10.77 9.19
N VAL A 34 -21.17 11.59 9.62
CA VAL A 34 -19.76 11.28 9.52
C VAL A 34 -19.57 10.09 10.44
N THR A 35 -19.58 8.90 9.86
CA THR A 35 -19.12 7.71 10.55
C THR A 35 -17.61 7.89 10.72
N ASN A 36 -17.23 8.46 11.84
CA ASN A 36 -15.84 8.50 12.29
C ASN A 36 -15.43 7.07 12.64
N SER A 37 -15.18 6.25 11.64
CA SER A 37 -14.34 5.07 11.84
C SER A 37 -12.95 5.62 12.15
N THR A 38 -12.50 5.51 13.38
CA THR A 38 -11.13 5.77 13.77
C THR A 38 -10.28 4.71 13.07
N GLN A 39 -9.98 4.94 11.79
CA GLN A 39 -9.09 4.08 11.04
C GLN A 39 -7.70 4.33 11.57
N THR A 40 -7.10 3.32 12.19
CA THR A 40 -5.73 3.36 12.66
C THR A 40 -4.81 3.71 11.49
N ASP A 41 -4.03 4.80 11.63
CA ASP A 41 -3.02 5.17 10.65
C ASP A 41 -1.72 4.39 10.90
N PHE A 42 -1.49 3.41 10.06
CA PHE A 42 -0.27 2.61 10.09
C PHE A 42 0.90 3.23 9.34
N SER A 43 0.74 4.40 8.68
CA SER A 43 1.86 5.09 8.05
C SER A 43 2.85 5.56 9.09
N GLY A 44 4.14 5.45 8.77
CA GLY A 44 5.19 5.90 9.67
C GLY A 44 6.51 5.16 9.52
N LEU A 45 7.44 5.53 10.38
CA LEU A 45 8.75 4.91 10.50
C LEU A 45 8.80 4.04 11.75
N TYR A 46 9.14 2.78 11.58
CA TYR A 46 9.28 1.79 12.65
C TYR A 46 10.72 1.32 12.72
N ASN A 47 11.31 1.32 13.92
CA ASN A 47 12.69 0.96 14.14
C ASN A 47 12.84 -0.10 15.23
N TYR A 48 13.75 -1.03 14.97
CA TYR A 48 14.35 -1.93 15.94
C TYR A 48 15.86 -1.62 16.02
N GLN A 49 16.39 -1.51 17.22
CA GLN A 49 17.83 -1.33 17.41
C GLN A 49 18.24 -1.99 18.73
N GLN A 50 18.97 -3.09 18.66
CA GLN A 50 19.48 -3.81 19.82
C GLN A 50 20.69 -4.66 19.43
N ASN A 51 21.70 -4.75 20.33
CA ASN A 51 22.87 -5.62 20.17
C ASN A 51 23.66 -5.46 18.87
N GLY A 52 23.66 -4.28 18.25
CA GLY A 52 24.28 -4.03 16.96
C GLY A 52 23.35 -4.30 15.75
N ASP A 53 22.19 -4.89 15.97
CA ASP A 53 21.17 -5.07 14.93
C ASP A 53 20.36 -3.80 14.75
N THR A 54 20.05 -3.48 13.52
CA THR A 54 19.14 -2.39 13.17
C THR A 54 18.18 -2.86 12.08
N ILE A 55 16.87 -2.66 12.30
CA ILE A 55 15.84 -2.85 11.28
C ILE A 55 15.04 -1.57 11.17
N THR A 56 14.83 -1.10 9.96
CA THR A 56 14.04 0.09 9.67
C THR A 56 12.96 -0.25 8.65
N LEU A 57 11.71 -0.04 9.04
CA LEU A 57 10.53 -0.23 8.19
C LEU A 57 9.82 1.13 8.06
N GLN A 58 9.77 1.67 6.86
CA GLN A 58 8.99 2.85 6.52
C GLN A 58 7.73 2.43 5.76
N VAL A 59 6.56 2.77 6.27
CA VAL A 59 5.26 2.41 5.70
C VAL A 59 4.53 3.66 5.23
N THR A 60 3.98 3.61 4.03
CA THR A 60 3.00 4.57 3.50
C THR A 60 1.73 3.80 3.15
N VAL A 61 0.59 4.27 3.65
CA VAL A 61 -0.71 3.60 3.48
C VAL A 61 -1.65 4.47 2.64
N ASP A 62 -2.34 3.84 1.70
CA ASP A 62 -3.43 4.42 0.92
C ASP A 62 -4.59 3.42 0.86
N GLY A 63 -5.61 3.65 1.68
CA GLY A 63 -6.70 2.71 1.90
C GLY A 63 -6.19 1.40 2.51
N THR A 64 -6.32 0.29 1.78
CA THR A 64 -5.76 -1.01 2.18
C THR A 64 -4.37 -1.27 1.60
N LYS A 65 -3.94 -0.47 0.62
CA LYS A 65 -2.63 -0.63 -0.02
C LYS A 65 -1.54 -0.02 0.82
N ALA A 66 -0.39 -0.68 0.84
CA ALA A 66 0.80 -0.19 1.52
C ALA A 66 2.04 -0.36 0.65
N ASN A 67 2.93 0.62 0.74
CA ASN A 67 4.25 0.56 0.13
C ASN A 67 5.27 1.21 1.06
N GLY A 68 6.53 0.99 0.79
CA GLY A 68 7.58 1.60 1.60
C GLY A 68 8.94 0.99 1.38
N ASN A 69 9.82 1.22 2.36
CA ASN A 69 11.18 0.71 2.36
C ASN A 69 11.42 -0.14 3.60
N LEU A 70 12.23 -1.16 3.44
CA LEU A 70 12.66 -2.03 4.52
C LEU A 70 14.14 -2.27 4.43
N MET A 71 14.84 -2.14 5.56
CA MET A 71 16.26 -2.37 5.69
C MET A 71 16.52 -3.25 6.89
N TYR A 72 17.35 -4.27 6.69
CA TYR A 72 17.96 -5.06 7.74
C TYR A 72 19.48 -4.80 7.71
N ALA A 73 20.03 -4.39 8.83
CA ALA A 73 21.44 -4.30 9.09
C ALA A 73 21.70 -5.05 10.39
N LEU A 74 21.87 -6.36 10.27
CA LEU A 74 22.08 -7.27 11.40
C LEU A 74 23.58 -7.38 11.66
N ASN A 75 23.96 -7.51 12.93
CA ASN A 75 25.36 -7.66 13.32
C ASN A 75 25.96 -8.91 12.67
N GLU A 76 27.17 -8.75 12.12
CA GLU A 76 27.93 -9.83 11.44
C GLU A 76 27.18 -10.51 10.26
N LYS A 77 26.18 -9.81 9.68
CA LYS A 77 25.45 -10.29 8.50
C LYS A 77 25.38 -9.19 7.44
N ASP A 78 25.11 -9.63 6.21
CA ASP A 78 24.93 -8.72 5.09
C ASP A 78 23.73 -7.82 5.29
N ARG A 79 23.87 -6.59 4.80
CA ARG A 79 22.76 -5.63 4.79
C ARG A 79 21.82 -5.94 3.64
N ASN A 80 20.54 -6.08 3.97
CA ASN A 80 19.45 -6.14 2.99
C ASN A 80 18.72 -4.81 2.98
N SER A 81 18.55 -4.21 1.82
CA SER A 81 17.82 -2.95 1.67
C SER A 81 17.01 -2.94 0.39
N GLY A 82 15.75 -2.49 0.49
CA GLY A 82 14.87 -2.45 -0.66
C GLY A 82 13.51 -1.86 -0.38
N SER A 83 12.61 -2.00 -1.35
CA SER A 83 11.24 -1.51 -1.29
C SER A 83 10.24 -2.66 -1.24
N PHE A 84 9.07 -2.38 -0.71
CA PHE A 84 7.97 -3.33 -0.72
C PHE A 84 6.68 -2.69 -1.24
N VAL A 85 5.79 -3.55 -1.76
CA VAL A 85 4.41 -3.23 -2.10
C VAL A 85 3.53 -4.36 -1.60
N GLY A 86 2.42 -4.01 -0.95
CA GLY A 86 1.51 -4.99 -0.37
C GLY A 86 0.18 -4.40 0.06
N GLU A 87 -0.50 -5.13 0.92
CA GLU A 87 -1.80 -4.75 1.46
C GLU A 87 -1.85 -4.95 2.97
N ILE A 88 -2.67 -4.13 3.63
CA ILE A 88 -2.98 -4.27 5.06
C ILE A 88 -4.40 -4.78 5.19
N LYS A 89 -4.53 -5.91 5.87
CA LYS A 89 -5.82 -6.49 6.24
C LYS A 89 -5.79 -6.87 7.72
N ASP A 90 -6.80 -6.44 8.46
CA ASP A 90 -6.93 -6.72 9.90
C ASP A 90 -5.66 -6.39 10.73
N GLY A 91 -4.99 -5.27 10.35
CA GLY A 91 -3.75 -4.84 10.99
C GLY A 91 -2.50 -5.63 10.59
N VAL A 92 -2.61 -6.55 9.64
CA VAL A 92 -1.47 -7.30 9.10
C VAL A 92 -1.09 -6.77 7.73
N LEU A 93 0.12 -6.27 7.60
CA LEU A 93 0.78 -5.98 6.32
C LEU A 93 1.32 -7.29 5.75
N LEU A 94 0.86 -7.67 4.56
CA LEU A 94 1.46 -8.72 3.75
C LEU A 94 1.98 -8.09 2.45
N ALA A 95 3.27 -8.21 2.16
CA ALA A 95 3.89 -7.49 1.06
C ALA A 95 4.95 -8.30 0.33
N ASN A 96 5.19 -7.93 -0.93
CA ASN A 96 6.34 -8.39 -1.71
C ASN A 96 7.49 -7.39 -1.51
N TYR A 97 8.60 -7.88 -1.02
CA TYR A 97 9.81 -7.12 -0.75
C TYR A 97 10.88 -7.47 -1.78
N THR A 98 11.30 -6.46 -2.56
CA THR A 98 12.39 -6.54 -3.52
C THR A 98 13.60 -5.84 -2.91
N PHE A 99 14.69 -6.55 -2.71
CA PHE A 99 15.87 -6.04 -2.00
C PHE A 99 17.17 -6.42 -2.67
N SER A 100 18.20 -5.66 -2.38
CA SER A 100 19.58 -5.97 -2.72
C SER A 100 20.34 -6.43 -1.47
N SER A 101 21.11 -7.49 -1.63
CA SER A 101 22.10 -7.97 -0.69
C SER A 101 23.38 -8.25 -1.47
N GLU A 102 24.51 -7.63 -1.10
CA GLU A 102 25.81 -7.76 -1.80
C GLU A 102 25.72 -7.54 -3.32
N GLY A 103 24.82 -6.67 -3.78
CA GLY A 103 24.62 -6.39 -5.21
C GLY A 103 23.71 -7.40 -5.94
N ILE A 104 23.22 -8.42 -5.26
CA ILE A 104 22.26 -9.38 -5.81
C ILE A 104 20.85 -8.94 -5.48
N LEU A 105 20.00 -8.83 -6.51
CA LEU A 105 18.58 -8.53 -6.34
C LEU A 105 17.80 -9.81 -6.05
N SER A 106 16.96 -9.76 -5.03
CA SER A 106 16.11 -10.88 -4.59
C SER A 106 14.71 -10.40 -4.24
N GLU A 107 13.75 -11.31 -4.26
CA GLU A 107 12.38 -11.02 -3.86
C GLU A 107 11.87 -12.05 -2.84
N ARG A 108 11.15 -11.56 -1.82
CA ARG A 108 10.44 -12.42 -0.86
C ARG A 108 9.15 -11.75 -0.37
N GLN A 109 8.24 -12.56 0.12
CA GLN A 109 7.15 -12.03 0.95
C GLN A 109 7.66 -11.68 2.34
N ILE A 110 7.06 -10.64 2.90
CA ILE A 110 7.24 -10.20 4.28
C ILE A 110 5.86 -9.99 4.90
N ALA A 111 5.77 -10.17 6.20
CA ALA A 111 4.56 -9.87 6.95
C ALA A 111 4.90 -9.10 8.22
N PHE A 112 4.07 -8.11 8.56
CA PHE A 112 4.17 -7.37 9.82
C PHE A 112 2.79 -7.18 10.43
N LYS A 113 2.63 -7.54 11.71
CA LYS A 113 1.46 -7.15 12.49
C LYS A 113 1.67 -5.73 12.98
N LEU A 114 0.83 -4.80 12.51
CA LEU A 114 0.93 -3.38 12.81
C LEU A 114 -0.01 -2.99 13.94
N THR A 115 0.47 -2.11 14.80
CA THR A 115 -0.32 -1.43 15.83
C THR A 115 -0.05 0.08 15.74
N ASP A 116 -0.71 0.87 16.56
CA ASP A 116 -0.50 2.33 16.64
C ASP A 116 0.95 2.69 16.98
N THR A 117 1.66 1.81 17.68
CA THR A 117 2.98 2.09 18.25
C THR A 117 4.08 1.12 17.79
N SER A 118 3.73 0.04 17.10
CA SER A 118 4.70 -1.00 16.76
C SER A 118 4.38 -1.76 15.48
N ALA A 119 5.40 -2.41 14.94
CA ALA A 119 5.31 -3.42 13.91
C ALA A 119 6.04 -4.68 14.38
N ILE A 120 5.39 -5.84 14.32
CA ILE A 120 5.97 -7.12 14.74
C ILE A 120 6.12 -7.98 13.49
N GLU A 121 7.34 -8.42 13.20
CA GLU A 121 7.61 -9.27 12.04
C GLU A 121 6.98 -10.65 12.22
N GLY A 122 6.31 -11.13 11.17
CA GLY A 122 5.67 -12.45 11.13
C GLY A 122 6.55 -13.47 10.42
N TYR A 123 6.56 -14.70 10.93
CA TYR A 123 7.31 -15.81 10.36
C TYR A 123 6.38 -16.98 10.05
N GLY A 124 6.73 -17.75 9.02
CA GLY A 124 6.00 -18.94 8.61
C GLY A 124 6.81 -19.80 7.67
N GLU A 125 6.29 -20.98 7.33
CA GLU A 125 6.89 -21.80 6.30
C GLU A 125 6.83 -21.09 4.95
N VAL A 126 7.92 -21.19 4.20
CA VAL A 126 8.06 -20.57 2.88
C VAL A 126 8.33 -21.61 1.80
N GLU A 127 8.01 -21.25 0.57
CA GLU A 127 8.36 -21.99 -0.64
C GLU A 127 8.81 -21.03 -1.73
N GLU A 128 9.52 -21.56 -2.71
CA GLU A 128 9.95 -20.76 -3.85
C GLU A 128 8.95 -20.90 -5.00
N ILE A 129 8.38 -19.79 -5.45
CA ILE A 129 7.51 -19.71 -6.62
C ILE A 129 8.07 -18.67 -7.59
N ASN A 130 8.48 -19.11 -8.78
CA ASN A 130 9.01 -18.24 -9.85
C ASN A 130 10.18 -17.34 -9.39
N GLY A 131 11.10 -17.88 -8.60
CA GLY A 131 12.26 -17.15 -8.09
C GLY A 131 11.96 -16.22 -6.89
N LYS A 132 10.78 -16.31 -6.29
CA LYS A 132 10.38 -15.54 -5.10
C LYS A 132 10.11 -16.48 -3.94
N MET A 133 10.60 -16.11 -2.76
CA MET A 133 10.23 -16.80 -1.53
C MET A 133 8.88 -16.27 -1.04
N VAL A 134 7.88 -17.15 -0.95
CA VAL A 134 6.52 -16.81 -0.51
C VAL A 134 6.10 -17.67 0.68
N PHE A 135 5.23 -17.14 1.53
CA PHE A 135 4.64 -17.95 2.61
C PHE A 135 3.71 -19.02 2.03
N LYS A 136 3.84 -20.26 2.49
CA LYS A 136 2.93 -21.34 2.12
C LYS A 136 1.52 -21.07 2.61
N ASP A 137 1.39 -20.53 3.82
CA ASP A 137 0.13 -20.12 4.42
C ASP A 137 0.28 -18.74 5.10
N PRO A 138 -0.03 -17.64 4.40
CA PRO A 138 0.06 -16.30 4.95
C PRO A 138 -1.00 -15.99 6.02
N THR A 139 -1.98 -16.88 6.22
CA THR A 139 -3.01 -16.71 7.26
C THR A 139 -2.62 -17.31 8.61
N ASN A 140 -1.57 -18.11 8.63
CA ASN A 140 -1.09 -18.82 9.82
C ASN A 140 0.39 -18.47 10.10
N LEU A 141 0.66 -17.18 10.36
CA LEU A 141 1.99 -16.69 10.67
C LEU A 141 2.18 -16.53 12.19
N GLU A 142 3.39 -16.85 12.65
CA GLU A 142 3.81 -16.67 14.05
C GLU A 142 4.40 -15.26 14.24
N TYR A 143 3.93 -14.56 15.28
CA TYR A 143 4.41 -13.20 15.64
C TYR A 143 5.07 -13.16 17.03
N ASP A 144 4.89 -14.18 17.85
CA ASP A 144 5.39 -14.27 19.23
C ASP A 144 6.92 -14.31 19.33
N LYS A 145 7.59 -14.75 18.26
CA LYS A 145 9.05 -14.75 18.12
C LYS A 145 9.57 -13.62 17.25
N GLY A 146 8.67 -12.77 16.76
CA GLY A 146 8.98 -11.67 15.86
C GLY A 146 9.73 -10.54 16.56
N LEU A 147 10.62 -9.89 15.81
CA LEU A 147 11.26 -8.66 16.26
C LEU A 147 10.21 -7.54 16.32
N VAL A 148 10.19 -6.81 17.43
CA VAL A 148 9.26 -5.71 17.65
C VAL A 148 9.92 -4.40 17.29
N LEU A 149 9.46 -3.77 16.20
CA LEU A 149 9.88 -2.45 15.76
C LEU A 149 8.96 -1.41 16.41
N THR A 150 9.52 -0.36 16.98
CA THR A 150 8.77 0.73 17.63
C THR A 150 8.56 1.87 16.64
N LYS A 151 7.34 2.39 16.57
CA LYS A 151 6.99 3.57 15.75
C LYS A 151 7.65 4.82 16.33
N LYS A 152 8.21 5.68 15.45
CA LYS A 152 8.90 6.92 15.79
C LYS A 152 8.01 8.14 15.59
#